data_002fde101a7e293b6561d807b0c0d093
#
_entry.id   002fde101a7e293b6561d807b0c0d093
#
_cell.length_a   1.000
_cell.length_b   1.000
_cell.length_c   1.000
_cell.angle_alpha   90.00
_cell.angle_beta   90.00
_cell.angle_gamma   90.00
#
_symmetry.space_group_name_H-M   'P 1'
#
loop_
_entity.id
_entity.type
_entity.pdbx_description
1 polymer ?
#
loop_
_entity_poly.entity_id
_entity_poly.type
_entity_poly.pdbx_seq_one_letter_code
_entity_poly.pdbx_strand_id
1 'polypeptide(L)'
;MKNWEEDDGTEYCTAKEDLADAEAVAERLGIKLHAANFAAEYWDNVFEHFLQEYQAGRTPNPDILCNKEIKFRAFLDYARILGADKIATGHYVRKGEREGKARLLKGLDGAKDQSYFLHQVGHDAIADSLFPVGELEKPEVRKLASDHDFKTAGKKDSTGICFIGERRFSDFLSQYLKKNPGPIKNPEGEVIGEHEGLMYHTIGQRQGMGIGGLKHASEAPWYVADKDVESNTLWACQGNDHPALFATGLETSDIFWIAGEAPAASFRCSAKIRYRQPDQECTVTVTETGYVIRFDDAQRAITPGQSAVLYKDDECLGGGVIETVINRVEKLAS
;
A
#
# COMPACT_ATOMS: atom_id res chain seq x y z
N MET A 1 8.43 17.18 -8.12
CA MET A 1 8.41 15.90 -8.85
C MET A 1 7.02 15.71 -9.42
N LYS A 2 6.89 15.55 -10.76
CA LYS A 2 5.62 15.25 -11.45
C LYS A 2 5.64 13.77 -11.86
N ASN A 3 4.63 13.00 -11.50
CA ASN A 3 4.57 11.55 -11.73
C ASN A 3 3.42 11.15 -12.68
N TRP A 4 2.61 12.10 -13.13
CA TRP A 4 1.45 11.80 -13.96
C TRP A 4 1.24 12.91 -15.00
N GLU A 5 1.01 12.54 -16.27
CA GLU A 5 0.86 13.51 -17.37
C GLU A 5 -0.56 13.67 -17.89
N GLU A 6 -1.47 12.76 -17.58
CA GLU A 6 -2.87 12.94 -17.97
C GLU A 6 -3.47 14.13 -17.21
N ASP A 7 -3.16 15.30 -17.72
CA ASP A 7 -3.87 16.54 -17.40
C ASP A 7 -5.16 16.51 -18.23
N ASP A 8 -6.14 15.74 -17.78
CA ASP A 8 -7.44 15.61 -18.42
C ASP A 8 -8.30 16.88 -18.26
N GLY A 9 -7.71 17.96 -17.73
CA GLY A 9 -8.39 19.22 -17.46
C GLY A 9 -9.46 19.12 -16.37
N THR A 10 -9.49 18.01 -15.61
CA THR A 10 -10.45 17.82 -14.53
C THR A 10 -10.04 18.57 -13.27
N GLU A 11 -11.05 18.92 -12.43
CA GLU A 11 -10.88 19.60 -11.13
C GLU A 11 -10.06 18.76 -10.11
N TYR A 12 -9.69 17.52 -10.46
CA TYR A 12 -9.03 16.56 -9.55
C TYR A 12 -7.50 16.59 -9.61
N CYS A 13 -6.90 17.33 -10.56
CA CYS A 13 -5.44 17.42 -10.66
C CYS A 13 -4.90 18.47 -9.69
N THR A 14 -4.31 18.04 -8.56
CA THR A 14 -3.69 18.93 -7.56
C THR A 14 -2.28 19.39 -7.95
N ALA A 15 -1.73 18.93 -9.09
CA ALA A 15 -0.32 19.16 -9.45
C ALA A 15 0.06 20.64 -9.55
N LYS A 16 -0.84 21.51 -10.04
CA LYS A 16 -0.61 22.97 -10.10
C LYS A 16 -0.60 23.61 -8.71
N GLU A 17 -1.52 23.19 -7.85
CA GLU A 17 -1.62 23.68 -6.48
C GLU A 17 -0.42 23.21 -5.64
N ASP A 18 -0.03 21.95 -5.77
CA ASP A 18 1.14 21.37 -5.10
C ASP A 18 2.45 22.04 -5.58
N LEU A 19 2.55 22.42 -6.87
CA LEU A 19 3.69 23.18 -7.37
C LEU A 19 3.74 24.58 -6.77
N ALA A 20 2.60 25.29 -6.74
CA ALA A 20 2.52 26.63 -6.15
C ALA A 20 2.84 26.63 -4.65
N ASP A 21 2.42 25.59 -3.91
CA ASP A 21 2.80 25.39 -2.51
C ASP A 21 4.32 25.19 -2.36
N ALA A 22 4.93 24.37 -3.22
CA ALA A 22 6.37 24.13 -3.21
C ALA A 22 7.15 25.40 -3.55
N GLU A 23 6.71 26.19 -4.54
CA GLU A 23 7.28 27.48 -4.91
C GLU A 23 7.25 28.45 -3.74
N ALA A 24 6.10 28.59 -3.06
CA ALA A 24 5.93 29.47 -1.92
C ALA A 24 6.85 29.11 -0.75
N VAL A 25 7.04 27.79 -0.48
CA VAL A 25 7.96 27.32 0.56
C VAL A 25 9.41 27.57 0.17
N ALA A 26 9.80 27.27 -1.09
CA ALA A 26 11.15 27.47 -1.59
C ALA A 26 11.55 28.98 -1.58
N GLU A 27 10.65 29.86 -1.99
CA GLU A 27 10.84 31.31 -1.96
C GLU A 27 11.06 31.81 -0.52
N ARG A 28 10.22 31.36 0.42
CA ARG A 28 10.34 31.76 1.83
C ARG A 28 11.66 31.32 2.46
N LEU A 29 12.16 30.15 2.08
CA LEU A 29 13.43 29.61 2.56
C LEU A 29 14.65 30.16 1.81
N GLY A 30 14.45 30.87 0.70
CA GLY A 30 15.53 31.35 -0.17
C GLY A 30 16.31 30.21 -0.86
N ILE A 31 15.65 29.08 -1.12
CA ILE A 31 16.24 27.91 -1.78
C ILE A 31 15.72 27.76 -3.21
N LYS A 32 16.56 27.22 -4.08
CA LYS A 32 16.17 27.02 -5.48
C LYS A 32 15.28 25.80 -5.61
N LEU A 33 14.12 25.96 -6.28
CA LEU A 33 13.26 24.85 -6.65
C LEU A 33 13.69 24.24 -7.98
N HIS A 34 13.81 22.91 -8.02
CA HIS A 34 14.01 22.13 -9.23
C HIS A 34 12.77 21.27 -9.49
N ALA A 35 12.26 21.32 -10.71
CA ALA A 35 11.16 20.47 -11.14
C ALA A 35 11.70 19.31 -12.00
N ALA A 36 11.25 18.10 -11.71
CA ALA A 36 11.55 16.91 -12.49
C ALA A 36 10.24 16.21 -12.87
N ASN A 37 10.20 15.65 -14.08
CA ASN A 37 9.08 14.89 -14.59
C ASN A 37 9.48 13.41 -14.71
N PHE A 38 8.77 12.53 -14.00
CA PHE A 38 8.96 11.08 -13.99
C PHE A 38 7.68 10.36 -14.45
N ALA A 39 6.84 11.01 -15.25
CA ALA A 39 5.57 10.43 -15.66
C ALA A 39 5.76 9.17 -16.52
N ALA A 40 6.77 9.14 -17.38
CA ALA A 40 7.08 7.96 -18.19
C ALA A 40 7.56 6.79 -17.32
N GLU A 41 8.52 7.04 -16.43
CA GLU A 41 9.03 6.03 -15.49
C GLU A 41 7.93 5.53 -14.55
N TYR A 42 7.01 6.43 -14.15
CA TYR A 42 5.87 6.05 -13.32
C TYR A 42 4.89 5.17 -14.07
N TRP A 43 4.60 5.51 -15.33
CA TRP A 43 3.74 4.70 -16.20
C TRP A 43 4.29 3.29 -16.34
N ASP A 44 5.54 3.17 -16.76
CA ASP A 44 6.17 1.89 -17.08
C ASP A 44 6.40 1.00 -15.84
N ASN A 45 6.80 1.59 -14.70
CA ASN A 45 7.24 0.82 -13.54
C ASN A 45 6.19 0.71 -12.42
N VAL A 46 5.13 1.53 -12.45
CA VAL A 46 4.11 1.55 -11.38
C VAL A 46 2.72 1.29 -11.93
N PHE A 47 2.29 2.10 -12.91
CA PHE A 47 0.90 2.10 -13.34
C PHE A 47 0.56 0.87 -14.20
N GLU A 48 1.43 0.47 -15.09
CA GLU A 48 1.23 -0.73 -15.91
C GLU A 48 1.11 -1.98 -15.04
N HIS A 49 1.98 -2.14 -14.04
CA HIS A 49 1.88 -3.21 -13.05
C HIS A 49 0.57 -3.14 -12.24
N PHE A 50 0.16 -1.95 -11.83
CA PHE A 50 -1.10 -1.72 -11.14
C PHE A 50 -2.30 -2.23 -11.97
N LEU A 51 -2.35 -1.94 -13.28
CA LEU A 51 -3.41 -2.43 -14.16
C LEU A 51 -3.38 -3.95 -14.31
N GLN A 52 -2.19 -4.54 -14.49
CA GLN A 52 -2.01 -5.99 -14.60
C GLN A 52 -2.50 -6.73 -13.35
N GLU A 53 -2.20 -6.23 -12.17
CA GLU A 53 -2.65 -6.80 -10.91
C GLU A 53 -4.18 -6.76 -10.77
N TYR A 54 -4.82 -5.64 -11.10
CA TYR A 54 -6.28 -5.54 -11.08
C TYR A 54 -6.93 -6.44 -12.12
N GLN A 55 -6.35 -6.55 -13.31
CA GLN A 55 -6.81 -7.46 -14.35
C GLN A 55 -6.73 -8.94 -13.90
N ALA A 56 -5.71 -9.27 -13.12
CA ALA A 56 -5.56 -10.59 -12.50
C ALA A 56 -6.44 -10.79 -11.23
N GLY A 57 -7.36 -9.86 -10.93
CA GLY A 57 -8.24 -9.94 -9.78
C GLY A 57 -7.58 -9.61 -8.43
N ARG A 58 -6.29 -9.23 -8.41
CA ARG A 58 -5.56 -8.85 -7.19
C ARG A 58 -5.78 -7.37 -6.84
N THR A 59 -5.36 -6.96 -5.66
CA THR A 59 -5.51 -5.57 -5.18
C THR A 59 -4.13 -5.00 -4.84
N PRO A 60 -3.42 -4.38 -5.81
CA PRO A 60 -2.06 -3.86 -5.60
C PRO A 60 -2.05 -2.60 -4.75
N ASN A 61 -0.86 -2.27 -4.23
CA ASN A 61 -0.57 -1.00 -3.60
C ASN A 61 0.50 -0.23 -4.41
N PRO A 62 0.11 0.73 -5.25
CA PRO A 62 1.04 1.43 -6.13
C PRO A 62 2.03 2.34 -5.37
N ASP A 63 1.72 2.76 -4.14
CA ASP A 63 2.61 3.63 -3.35
C ASP A 63 3.95 2.94 -3.02
N ILE A 64 3.94 1.61 -2.88
CA ILE A 64 5.15 0.83 -2.61
C ILE A 64 6.09 0.89 -3.81
N LEU A 65 5.57 0.63 -5.02
CA LEU A 65 6.36 0.73 -6.25
C LEU A 65 6.76 2.17 -6.57
N CYS A 66 5.89 3.15 -6.30
CA CYS A 66 6.23 4.57 -6.42
C CYS A 66 7.42 4.93 -5.51
N ASN A 67 7.45 4.46 -4.28
CA ASN A 67 8.60 4.67 -3.41
C ASN A 67 9.85 3.98 -3.96
N LYS A 68 9.76 2.68 -4.28
CA LYS A 68 10.88 1.88 -4.76
C LYS A 68 11.48 2.42 -6.06
N GLU A 69 10.66 2.57 -7.10
CA GLU A 69 11.14 2.82 -8.47
C GLU A 69 11.29 4.32 -8.78
N ILE A 70 10.43 5.16 -8.20
CA ILE A 70 10.43 6.59 -8.52
C ILE A 70 11.19 7.40 -7.48
N LYS A 71 10.78 7.36 -6.19
CA LYS A 71 11.35 8.25 -5.17
C LYS A 71 12.75 7.85 -4.74
N PHE A 72 12.98 6.57 -4.48
CA PHE A 72 14.25 6.07 -3.96
C PHE A 72 15.16 5.44 -5.03
N ARG A 73 14.77 5.52 -6.30
CA ARG A 73 15.60 5.14 -7.46
C ARG A 73 15.72 6.28 -8.45
N ALA A 74 14.73 6.52 -9.31
CA ALA A 74 14.83 7.52 -10.37
C ALA A 74 15.12 8.93 -9.83
N PHE A 75 14.42 9.36 -8.77
CA PHE A 75 14.65 10.68 -8.17
C PHE A 75 16.00 10.74 -7.43
N LEU A 76 16.41 9.69 -6.73
CA LEU A 76 17.73 9.63 -6.08
C LEU A 76 18.86 9.76 -7.11
N ASP A 77 18.76 9.02 -8.23
CA ASP A 77 19.75 9.10 -9.32
C ASP A 77 19.76 10.49 -9.98
N TYR A 78 18.59 11.08 -10.20
CA TYR A 78 18.49 12.46 -10.70
C TYR A 78 19.12 13.48 -9.72
N ALA A 79 18.89 13.34 -8.44
CA ALA A 79 19.49 14.21 -7.41
C ALA A 79 21.01 14.11 -7.40
N ARG A 80 21.57 12.91 -7.56
CA ARG A 80 23.02 12.68 -7.68
C ARG A 80 23.59 13.37 -8.93
N ILE A 81 22.90 13.34 -10.08
CA ILE A 81 23.30 14.07 -11.29
C ILE A 81 23.35 15.58 -11.03
N LEU A 82 22.49 16.11 -10.16
CA LEU A 82 22.51 17.50 -9.73
C LEU A 82 23.58 17.82 -8.67
N GLY A 83 24.35 16.82 -8.23
CA GLY A 83 25.43 16.97 -7.25
C GLY A 83 24.99 16.82 -5.81
N ALA A 84 23.83 16.24 -5.53
CA ALA A 84 23.39 15.95 -4.18
C ALA A 84 24.09 14.70 -3.62
N ASP A 85 24.57 14.78 -2.37
CA ASP A 85 25.10 13.63 -1.66
C ASP A 85 24.00 12.75 -1.09
N LYS A 86 22.86 13.34 -0.72
CA LYS A 86 21.70 12.68 -0.12
C LYS A 86 20.41 13.34 -0.55
N ILE A 87 19.31 12.59 -0.45
CA ILE A 87 17.96 13.15 -0.54
C ILE A 87 17.33 13.24 0.86
N ALA A 88 16.44 14.20 1.07
CA ALA A 88 15.60 14.30 2.25
C ALA A 88 14.14 14.12 1.87
N THR A 89 13.40 13.30 2.60
CA THR A 89 12.00 13.04 2.32
C THR A 89 11.14 13.26 3.58
N GLY A 90 9.88 13.63 3.36
CA GLY A 90 8.89 13.82 4.43
C GLY A 90 8.26 12.52 4.94
N HIS A 91 8.87 11.36 4.70
CA HIS A 91 8.37 10.10 5.24
C HIS A 91 8.58 10.01 6.75
N TYR A 92 7.52 9.62 7.46
CA TYR A 92 7.58 9.34 8.90
C TYR A 92 8.18 7.96 9.14
N VAL A 93 9.49 7.86 8.97
CA VAL A 93 10.31 6.69 9.27
C VAL A 93 11.62 7.15 9.89
N ARG A 94 12.31 6.26 10.60
CA ARG A 94 13.63 6.51 11.16
C ARG A 94 14.68 5.65 10.47
N LYS A 95 15.91 6.04 10.58
CA LYS A 95 17.06 5.31 10.06
C LYS A 95 17.94 4.87 11.22
N GLY A 96 18.29 3.59 11.26
CA GLY A 96 19.30 3.02 12.12
C GLY A 96 20.47 2.45 11.32
N GLU A 97 21.44 1.89 12.02
CA GLU A 97 22.56 1.18 11.43
C GLU A 97 22.85 -0.10 12.25
N ARG A 98 23.14 -1.18 11.56
CA ARG A 98 23.63 -2.41 12.17
C ARG A 98 24.58 -3.12 11.21
N GLU A 99 25.78 -3.49 11.69
CA GLU A 99 26.79 -4.19 10.88
C GLU A 99 27.19 -3.44 9.60
N GLY A 100 27.26 -2.10 9.68
CA GLY A 100 27.61 -1.24 8.54
C GLY A 100 26.52 -1.10 7.48
N LYS A 101 25.31 -1.66 7.69
CA LYS A 101 24.17 -1.52 6.80
C LYS A 101 23.10 -0.61 7.42
N ALA A 102 22.55 0.29 6.60
CA ALA A 102 21.41 1.10 7.03
C ALA A 102 20.18 0.22 7.27
N ARG A 103 19.39 0.57 8.27
CA ARG A 103 18.14 -0.10 8.66
C ARG A 103 16.99 0.88 8.58
N LEU A 104 15.84 0.38 8.14
CA LEU A 104 14.59 1.13 8.16
C LEU A 104 13.88 0.86 9.49
N LEU A 105 13.59 1.92 10.22
CA LEU A 105 12.88 1.82 11.50
C LEU A 105 11.52 2.52 11.38
N LYS A 106 10.53 2.05 12.13
CA LYS A 106 9.24 2.74 12.27
C LYS A 106 9.45 4.18 12.70
N GLY A 107 8.60 5.10 12.22
CA GLY A 107 8.53 6.47 12.70
C GLY A 107 8.14 6.53 14.19
N LEU A 108 8.53 7.60 14.87
CA LEU A 108 8.16 7.83 16.28
C LEU A 108 6.64 7.95 16.43
N ASP A 109 5.99 8.69 15.54
CA ASP A 109 4.53 8.77 15.47
C ASP A 109 3.96 7.49 14.85
N GLY A 110 3.55 6.53 15.68
CA GLY A 110 3.00 5.26 15.24
C GLY A 110 1.70 5.38 14.42
N ALA A 111 0.96 6.50 14.55
CA ALA A 111 -0.23 6.76 13.74
C ALA A 111 0.12 7.26 12.32
N LYS A 112 1.36 7.70 12.12
CA LYS A 112 1.90 8.23 10.86
C LYS A 112 3.04 7.39 10.29
N ASP A 113 3.50 6.35 10.99
CA ASP A 113 4.57 5.46 10.52
C ASP A 113 4.32 5.00 9.09
N GLN A 114 5.31 5.23 8.22
CA GLN A 114 5.26 4.92 6.79
C GLN A 114 6.26 3.82 6.39
N SER A 115 6.86 3.11 7.34
CA SER A 115 7.79 2.03 7.08
C SER A 115 7.17 0.93 6.21
N TYR A 116 5.86 0.69 6.33
CA TYR A 116 5.10 -0.21 5.48
C TYR A 116 5.27 0.08 3.98
N PHE A 117 5.25 1.35 3.58
CA PHE A 117 5.37 1.73 2.17
C PHE A 117 6.81 1.73 1.65
N LEU A 118 7.80 1.62 2.54
CA LEU A 118 9.22 1.65 2.20
C LEU A 118 9.90 0.28 2.31
N HIS A 119 9.15 -0.79 2.59
CA HIS A 119 9.72 -2.12 2.83
C HIS A 119 10.48 -2.70 1.62
N GLN A 120 10.31 -2.15 0.42
CA GLN A 120 11.05 -2.53 -0.80
C GLN A 120 12.17 -1.54 -1.15
N VAL A 121 12.53 -0.62 -0.25
CA VAL A 121 13.65 0.29 -0.42
C VAL A 121 14.91 -0.34 0.20
N GLY A 122 15.94 -0.56 -0.61
CA GLY A 122 17.17 -1.22 -0.17
C GLY A 122 18.02 -0.37 0.78
N HIS A 123 18.90 -1.03 1.52
CA HIS A 123 19.75 -0.39 2.54
C HIS A 123 20.62 0.74 1.96
N ASP A 124 21.08 0.64 0.71
CA ASP A 124 21.90 1.71 0.09
C ASP A 124 21.09 2.99 -0.13
N ALA A 125 19.87 2.88 -0.67
CA ALA A 125 18.99 4.03 -0.86
C ALA A 125 18.55 4.64 0.49
N ILE A 126 18.36 3.82 1.54
CA ILE A 126 18.10 4.28 2.91
C ILE A 126 19.33 5.02 3.46
N ALA A 127 20.55 4.52 3.22
CA ALA A 127 21.79 5.16 3.65
C ALA A 127 21.94 6.56 3.07
N ASP A 128 21.59 6.72 1.78
CA ASP A 128 21.64 7.98 1.03
C ASP A 128 20.42 8.88 1.24
N SER A 129 19.55 8.50 2.18
CA SER A 129 18.34 9.25 2.50
C SER A 129 18.37 9.83 3.91
N LEU A 130 17.67 10.96 4.09
CA LEU A 130 17.38 11.60 5.37
C LEU A 130 15.86 11.63 5.57
N PHE A 131 15.44 11.38 6.80
CA PHE A 131 14.04 11.38 7.22
C PHE A 131 13.81 12.37 8.37
N PRO A 132 13.82 13.69 8.10
CA PRO A 132 13.86 14.72 9.14
C PRO A 132 12.66 14.71 10.09
N VAL A 133 11.52 14.20 9.63
CA VAL A 133 10.26 14.15 10.41
C VAL A 133 10.05 12.82 11.14
N GLY A 134 10.95 11.85 10.97
CA GLY A 134 10.78 10.51 11.52
C GLY A 134 10.87 10.43 13.05
N GLU A 135 11.59 11.36 13.67
CA GLU A 135 11.75 11.49 15.14
C GLU A 135 10.74 12.47 15.77
N LEU A 136 9.75 12.95 15.00
CA LEU A 136 8.77 13.93 15.44
C LEU A 136 7.35 13.38 15.31
N GLU A 137 6.47 13.81 16.22
CA GLU A 137 5.04 13.62 16.06
C GLU A 137 4.44 14.63 15.07
N LYS A 138 3.40 14.23 14.34
CA LYS A 138 2.75 15.11 13.34
C LYS A 138 2.30 16.47 13.89
N PRO A 139 1.77 16.60 15.13
CA PRO A 139 1.45 17.90 15.71
C PRO A 139 2.66 18.82 15.85
N GLU A 140 3.85 18.26 16.20
CA GLU A 140 5.09 19.03 16.31
C GLU A 140 5.54 19.55 14.93
N VAL A 141 5.49 18.70 13.90
CA VAL A 141 5.80 19.10 12.52
C VAL A 141 4.88 20.24 12.06
N ARG A 142 3.57 20.15 12.35
CA ARG A 142 2.61 21.22 12.04
C ARG A 142 2.90 22.49 12.80
N LYS A 143 3.28 22.37 14.07
CA LYS A 143 3.66 23.52 14.89
C LYS A 143 4.89 24.22 14.30
N LEU A 144 5.95 23.47 13.95
CA LEU A 144 7.13 24.02 13.31
C LEU A 144 6.77 24.75 12.00
N ALA A 145 5.95 24.13 11.14
CA ALA A 145 5.48 24.78 9.90
C ALA A 145 4.71 26.08 10.16
N SER A 146 3.89 26.11 11.20
CA SER A 146 3.16 27.31 11.64
C SER A 146 4.08 28.37 12.21
N ASP A 147 5.03 28.00 13.06
CA ASP A 147 6.01 28.91 13.68
C ASP A 147 6.89 29.59 12.61
N HIS A 148 7.07 28.94 11.46
CA HIS A 148 7.77 29.48 10.29
C HIS A 148 6.84 30.14 9.25
N ASP A 149 5.56 30.35 9.55
CA ASP A 149 4.54 30.91 8.67
C ASP A 149 4.40 30.21 7.31
N PHE A 150 4.56 28.89 7.25
CA PHE A 150 4.31 28.14 6.03
C PHE A 150 2.80 28.00 5.79
N LYS A 151 2.34 28.41 4.60
CA LYS A 151 0.94 28.29 4.18
C LYS A 151 0.42 26.85 4.24
N THR A 152 1.32 25.90 4.08
CA THR A 152 1.03 24.45 4.10
C THR A 152 0.85 23.86 5.51
N ALA A 153 1.07 24.62 6.60
CA ALA A 153 0.96 24.14 7.98
C ALA A 153 -0.40 23.48 8.30
N GLY A 154 -1.49 24.04 7.74
CA GLY A 154 -2.85 23.53 7.90
C GLY A 154 -3.33 22.57 6.81
N LYS A 155 -2.50 22.27 5.79
CA LYS A 155 -2.89 21.40 4.66
C LYS A 155 -3.24 19.99 5.15
N LYS A 156 -4.35 19.44 4.65
CA LYS A 156 -4.75 18.06 4.96
C LYS A 156 -3.74 17.08 4.37
N ASP A 157 -3.56 15.95 5.05
CA ASP A 157 -2.75 14.87 4.51
C ASP A 157 -3.41 14.31 3.24
N SER A 158 -2.62 14.01 2.23
CA SER A 158 -3.10 13.29 1.03
C SER A 158 -3.56 11.89 1.43
N THR A 159 -4.80 11.54 1.12
CA THR A 159 -5.43 10.28 1.52
C THR A 159 -5.71 9.34 0.36
N GLY A 160 -5.40 9.74 -0.86
CA GLY A 160 -5.66 8.98 -2.09
C GLY A 160 -4.39 8.56 -2.81
N ILE A 161 -4.56 7.67 -3.78
CA ILE A 161 -3.52 7.32 -4.76
C ILE A 161 -3.28 8.55 -5.65
N CYS A 162 -2.02 8.96 -5.82
CA CYS A 162 -1.63 10.23 -6.45
C CYS A 162 -2.31 10.51 -7.80
N PHE A 163 -2.51 9.49 -8.65
CA PHE A 163 -3.08 9.63 -9.99
C PHE A 163 -4.61 9.47 -10.05
N ILE A 164 -5.24 9.02 -8.96
CA ILE A 164 -6.71 8.89 -8.88
C ILE A 164 -7.33 10.18 -8.33
N GLY A 165 -6.66 10.82 -7.37
CA GLY A 165 -7.19 12.00 -6.69
C GLY A 165 -8.47 11.68 -5.90
N GLU A 166 -9.47 12.58 -5.96
CA GLU A 166 -10.77 12.42 -5.30
C GLU A 166 -11.82 11.70 -6.16
N ARG A 167 -11.44 11.19 -7.33
CA ARG A 167 -12.35 10.43 -8.22
C ARG A 167 -12.78 9.12 -7.58
N ARG A 168 -13.96 8.63 -7.97
CA ARG A 168 -14.36 7.27 -7.60
C ARG A 168 -13.40 6.28 -8.28
N PHE A 169 -12.88 5.36 -7.49
CA PHE A 169 -11.93 4.37 -7.96
C PHE A 169 -12.45 3.55 -9.16
N SER A 170 -13.72 3.12 -9.12
CA SER A 170 -14.36 2.39 -10.21
C SER A 170 -14.42 3.18 -11.51
N ASP A 171 -14.72 4.49 -11.44
CA ASP A 171 -14.83 5.36 -12.60
C ASP A 171 -13.47 5.56 -13.27
N PHE A 172 -12.42 5.72 -12.45
CA PHE A 172 -11.05 5.78 -12.94
C PHE A 172 -10.62 4.46 -13.61
N LEU A 173 -10.78 3.34 -12.91
CA LEU A 173 -10.31 2.04 -13.41
C LEU A 173 -11.05 1.58 -14.66
N SER A 174 -12.33 1.95 -14.82
CA SER A 174 -13.16 1.61 -16.01
C SER A 174 -12.67 2.25 -17.31
N GLN A 175 -11.80 3.26 -17.24
CA GLN A 175 -11.17 3.87 -18.42
C GLN A 175 -10.12 2.94 -19.03
N TYR A 176 -9.52 2.07 -18.21
CA TYR A 176 -8.42 1.18 -18.61
C TYR A 176 -8.85 -0.29 -18.68
N LEU A 177 -9.74 -0.73 -17.79
CA LEU A 177 -10.17 -2.12 -17.69
C LEU A 177 -11.67 -2.26 -18.01
N LYS A 178 -11.98 -3.15 -18.95
CA LYS A 178 -13.37 -3.43 -19.32
C LYS A 178 -14.11 -4.16 -18.22
N LYS A 179 -15.36 -3.80 -17.99
CA LYS A 179 -16.25 -4.53 -17.08
C LYS A 179 -16.34 -6.00 -17.49
N ASN A 180 -16.35 -6.87 -16.50
CA ASN A 180 -16.56 -8.32 -16.64
C ASN A 180 -17.55 -8.77 -15.56
N PRO A 181 -18.87 -8.62 -15.80
CA PRO A 181 -19.90 -8.96 -14.83
C PRO A 181 -19.90 -10.45 -14.48
N GLY A 182 -20.29 -10.76 -13.24
CA GLY A 182 -20.39 -12.13 -12.76
C GLY A 182 -21.22 -12.23 -11.47
N PRO A 183 -21.51 -13.46 -11.00
CA PRO A 183 -22.34 -13.67 -9.83
C PRO A 183 -21.63 -13.27 -8.53
N ILE A 184 -22.43 -12.73 -7.59
CA ILE A 184 -22.06 -12.64 -6.18
C ILE A 184 -22.73 -13.80 -5.48
N LYS A 185 -21.97 -14.62 -4.74
CA LYS A 185 -22.48 -15.77 -4.00
C LYS A 185 -22.20 -15.61 -2.49
N ASN A 186 -23.11 -16.17 -1.68
CA ASN A 186 -22.90 -16.34 -0.25
C ASN A 186 -22.00 -17.57 0.04
N PRO A 187 -21.55 -17.80 1.27
CA PRO A 187 -20.69 -18.95 1.62
C PRO A 187 -21.31 -20.31 1.30
N GLU A 188 -22.64 -20.41 1.27
CA GLU A 188 -23.41 -21.61 0.95
C GLU A 188 -23.50 -21.87 -0.57
N GLY A 189 -23.02 -20.93 -1.42
CA GLY A 189 -23.04 -21.02 -2.86
C GLY A 189 -24.29 -20.45 -3.55
N GLU A 190 -25.20 -19.84 -2.82
CA GLU A 190 -26.40 -19.21 -3.36
C GLU A 190 -26.06 -17.87 -4.03
N VAL A 191 -26.61 -17.61 -5.20
CA VAL A 191 -26.45 -16.32 -5.89
C VAL A 191 -27.29 -15.24 -5.20
N ILE A 192 -26.61 -14.21 -4.70
CA ILE A 192 -27.20 -13.10 -3.96
C ILE A 192 -27.12 -11.75 -4.69
N GLY A 193 -26.47 -11.70 -5.84
CA GLY A 193 -26.32 -10.49 -6.66
C GLY A 193 -25.43 -10.70 -7.86
N GLU A 194 -25.10 -9.59 -8.51
CA GLU A 194 -24.17 -9.54 -9.65
C GLU A 194 -23.19 -8.38 -9.45
N HIS A 195 -21.91 -8.62 -9.74
CA HIS A 195 -20.88 -7.59 -9.73
C HIS A 195 -20.51 -7.14 -11.15
N GLU A 196 -20.01 -5.93 -11.32
CA GLU A 196 -19.58 -5.39 -12.62
C GLU A 196 -18.15 -5.83 -13.04
N GLY A 197 -17.40 -6.47 -12.16
CA GLY A 197 -16.05 -6.98 -12.37
C GLY A 197 -15.31 -7.16 -11.05
N LEU A 198 -14.57 -8.28 -10.90
CA LEU A 198 -13.79 -8.60 -9.69
C LEU A 198 -12.76 -7.54 -9.35
N MET A 199 -12.23 -6.83 -10.37
CA MET A 199 -11.25 -5.75 -10.19
C MET A 199 -11.78 -4.56 -9.37
N TYR A 200 -13.09 -4.36 -9.30
CA TYR A 200 -13.68 -3.25 -8.53
C TYR A 200 -13.85 -3.57 -7.04
N HIS A 201 -13.51 -4.79 -6.63
CA HIS A 201 -13.72 -5.27 -5.27
C HIS A 201 -12.42 -5.67 -4.60
N THR A 202 -12.34 -5.40 -3.29
CA THR A 202 -11.21 -5.80 -2.43
C THR A 202 -11.73 -6.70 -1.31
N ILE A 203 -11.00 -7.76 -0.95
CA ILE A 203 -11.37 -8.63 0.16
C ILE A 203 -11.51 -7.81 1.45
N GLY A 204 -12.61 -8.00 2.17
CA GLY A 204 -12.99 -7.23 3.35
C GLY A 204 -13.73 -5.92 3.07
N GLN A 205 -13.97 -5.56 1.80
CA GLN A 205 -14.75 -4.38 1.42
C GLN A 205 -16.22 -4.56 1.81
N ARG A 206 -16.83 -3.47 2.34
CA ARG A 206 -18.23 -3.43 2.77
C ARG A 206 -19.17 -2.80 1.75
N GLN A 207 -18.71 -1.77 1.02
CA GLN A 207 -19.55 -0.96 0.15
C GLN A 207 -19.37 -1.33 -1.33
N GLY A 208 -20.33 -0.97 -2.16
CA GLY A 208 -20.22 -1.07 -3.63
C GLY A 208 -20.63 -2.41 -4.23
N MET A 209 -21.13 -3.37 -3.44
CA MET A 209 -21.59 -4.67 -3.97
C MET A 209 -23.03 -4.63 -4.50
N GLY A 210 -23.82 -3.61 -4.14
CA GLY A 210 -25.22 -3.53 -4.60
C GLY A 210 -26.15 -4.60 -4.03
N ILE A 211 -25.71 -5.36 -3.03
CA ILE A 211 -26.52 -6.40 -2.37
C ILE A 211 -27.52 -5.71 -1.44
N GLY A 212 -28.79 -5.84 -1.70
CA GLY A 212 -29.85 -5.28 -0.86
C GLY A 212 -31.17 -6.06 -0.95
N GLY A 213 -31.96 -6.02 0.13
CA GLY A 213 -33.36 -6.48 0.11
C GLY A 213 -33.57 -7.99 0.04
N LEU A 214 -32.61 -8.81 0.43
CA LEU A 214 -32.76 -10.27 0.49
C LEU A 214 -33.72 -10.65 1.65
N LYS A 215 -34.84 -11.31 1.33
CA LYS A 215 -35.93 -11.62 2.27
C LYS A 215 -35.56 -12.47 3.49
N HIS A 216 -34.40 -13.15 3.46
CA HIS A 216 -33.94 -14.07 4.51
C HIS A 216 -32.55 -13.71 5.07
N ALA A 217 -31.98 -12.58 4.65
CA ALA A 217 -30.71 -12.11 5.15
C ALA A 217 -30.88 -11.37 6.50
N SER A 218 -29.87 -11.44 7.35
CA SER A 218 -29.81 -10.63 8.58
C SER A 218 -29.66 -9.15 8.24
N GLU A 219 -29.83 -8.25 9.20
CA GLU A 219 -29.54 -6.81 9.03
C GLU A 219 -28.04 -6.49 8.98
N ALA A 220 -27.17 -7.49 9.23
CA ALA A 220 -25.73 -7.31 9.22
C ALA A 220 -25.21 -6.94 7.81
N PRO A 221 -24.21 -6.06 7.71
CA PRO A 221 -23.66 -5.66 6.42
C PRO A 221 -22.93 -6.82 5.73
N TRP A 222 -22.95 -6.79 4.40
CA TRP A 222 -22.19 -7.70 3.56
C TRP A 222 -20.74 -7.26 3.40
N TYR A 223 -19.83 -8.24 3.36
CA TYR A 223 -18.39 -8.06 3.15
C TYR A 223 -17.90 -9.00 2.06
N VAL A 224 -16.99 -8.52 1.22
CA VAL A 224 -16.28 -9.37 0.25
C VAL A 224 -15.42 -10.37 1.02
N ALA A 225 -15.70 -11.66 0.87
CA ALA A 225 -14.96 -12.75 1.52
C ALA A 225 -13.82 -13.29 0.65
N ASP A 226 -14.06 -13.42 -0.67
CA ASP A 226 -13.07 -13.92 -1.63
C ASP A 226 -13.41 -13.52 -3.05
N LYS A 227 -12.46 -13.76 -3.97
CA LYS A 227 -12.60 -13.59 -5.43
C LYS A 227 -12.11 -14.85 -6.12
N ASP A 228 -13.00 -15.52 -6.82
CA ASP A 228 -12.65 -16.63 -7.70
C ASP A 228 -12.54 -16.12 -9.14
N VAL A 229 -11.31 -16.00 -9.62
CA VAL A 229 -11.02 -15.45 -10.94
C VAL A 229 -11.40 -16.44 -12.05
N GLU A 230 -11.29 -17.77 -11.82
CA GLU A 230 -11.59 -18.80 -12.81
C GLU A 230 -13.08 -18.86 -13.11
N SER A 231 -13.93 -18.84 -12.08
CA SER A 231 -15.37 -18.83 -12.23
C SER A 231 -15.99 -17.43 -12.36
N ASN A 232 -15.16 -16.37 -12.30
CA ASN A 232 -15.59 -14.97 -12.25
C ASN A 232 -16.63 -14.71 -11.15
N THR A 233 -16.45 -15.31 -9.97
CA THR A 233 -17.39 -15.24 -8.84
C THR A 233 -16.83 -14.37 -7.72
N LEU A 234 -17.66 -13.45 -7.21
CA LEU A 234 -17.39 -12.70 -5.99
C LEU A 234 -18.08 -13.39 -4.82
N TRP A 235 -17.33 -13.77 -3.81
CA TRP A 235 -17.87 -14.35 -2.59
C TRP A 235 -18.10 -13.25 -1.55
N ALA A 236 -19.28 -13.23 -0.93
CA ALA A 236 -19.65 -12.27 0.09
C ALA A 236 -20.32 -12.95 1.29
N CYS A 237 -20.01 -12.47 2.49
CA CYS A 237 -20.60 -12.98 3.74
C CYS A 237 -21.15 -11.83 4.58
N GLN A 238 -22.10 -12.14 5.47
CA GLN A 238 -22.69 -11.17 6.39
C GLN A 238 -21.96 -11.13 7.73
N GLY A 239 -21.78 -9.92 8.25
CA GLY A 239 -21.07 -9.71 9.51
C GLY A 239 -19.57 -9.48 9.33
N ASN A 240 -19.02 -8.62 10.14
CA ASN A 240 -17.61 -8.22 10.09
C ASN A 240 -16.68 -9.29 10.71
N ASP A 241 -17.24 -10.17 11.51
CA ASP A 241 -16.60 -11.25 12.25
C ASP A 241 -16.88 -12.64 11.65
N HIS A 242 -17.49 -12.69 10.45
CA HIS A 242 -17.79 -13.96 9.79
C HIS A 242 -16.51 -14.77 9.53
N PRO A 243 -16.47 -16.07 9.90
CA PRO A 243 -15.26 -16.91 9.78
C PRO A 243 -14.63 -16.95 8.39
N ALA A 244 -15.42 -16.85 7.33
CA ALA A 244 -14.95 -16.80 5.94
C ALA A 244 -14.01 -15.61 5.63
N LEU A 245 -14.01 -14.56 6.47
CA LEU A 245 -13.10 -13.43 6.37
C LEU A 245 -11.71 -13.69 6.97
N PHE A 246 -11.50 -14.80 7.66
CA PHE A 246 -10.32 -15.03 8.46
C PHE A 246 -9.47 -16.18 7.93
N ALA A 247 -8.15 -16.02 8.04
CA ALA A 247 -7.17 -17.05 7.75
C ALA A 247 -5.94 -16.89 8.64
N THR A 248 -5.20 -17.98 8.88
CA THR A 248 -3.99 -17.96 9.73
C THR A 248 -2.70 -17.97 8.94
N GLY A 249 -2.72 -17.89 7.62
CA GLY A 249 -1.49 -17.88 6.85
C GLY A 249 -1.63 -17.36 5.44
N LEU A 250 -0.48 -17.06 4.87
CA LEU A 250 -0.32 -16.61 3.49
C LEU A 250 0.99 -17.14 2.89
N GLU A 251 1.08 -17.11 1.57
CA GLU A 251 2.27 -17.42 0.80
C GLU A 251 2.66 -16.26 -0.09
N THR A 252 3.96 -16.12 -0.30
CA THR A 252 4.60 -15.22 -1.27
C THR A 252 5.78 -15.90 -1.93
N SER A 253 5.98 -15.70 -3.23
CA SER A 253 7.12 -16.25 -3.98
C SER A 253 8.42 -15.54 -3.63
N ASP A 254 8.36 -14.28 -3.21
CA ASP A 254 9.55 -13.49 -2.89
C ASP A 254 9.32 -12.51 -1.74
N ILE A 255 10.36 -12.31 -0.96
CA ILE A 255 10.45 -11.24 0.06
C ILE A 255 11.67 -10.39 -0.23
N PHE A 256 11.44 -9.10 -0.46
CA PHE A 256 12.53 -8.13 -0.51
C PHE A 256 13.06 -7.90 0.91
N TRP A 257 14.32 -8.25 1.14
CA TRP A 257 15.01 -8.05 2.42
C TRP A 257 15.82 -6.77 2.36
N ILE A 258 15.51 -5.80 3.23
CA ILE A 258 16.24 -4.52 3.30
C ILE A 258 17.72 -4.76 3.58
N ALA A 259 18.04 -5.73 4.41
CA ALA A 259 19.42 -6.13 4.71
C ALA A 259 20.11 -6.96 3.61
N GLY A 260 19.36 -7.37 2.58
CA GLY A 260 19.82 -8.17 1.44
C GLY A 260 19.58 -9.69 1.60
N GLU A 261 19.27 -10.18 2.80
CA GLU A 261 19.04 -11.62 3.05
C GLU A 261 18.04 -11.87 4.18
N ALA A 262 17.44 -13.04 4.17
CA ALA A 262 16.57 -13.50 5.25
C ALA A 262 17.35 -13.70 6.56
N PRO A 263 16.75 -13.39 7.74
CA PRO A 263 17.40 -13.61 9.03
C PRO A 263 17.77 -15.08 9.31
N ALA A 264 16.92 -16.01 8.88
CA ALA A 264 17.11 -17.46 9.01
C ALA A 264 16.11 -18.21 8.10
N ALA A 265 16.29 -19.52 7.95
CA ALA A 265 15.35 -20.37 7.20
C ALA A 265 13.96 -20.46 7.84
N SER A 266 13.85 -20.28 9.15
CA SER A 266 12.58 -20.10 9.87
C SER A 266 12.83 -19.24 11.10
N PHE A 267 11.97 -18.25 11.33
CA PHE A 267 12.13 -17.30 12.44
C PHE A 267 10.80 -16.67 12.87
N ARG A 268 10.79 -16.16 14.10
CA ARG A 268 9.67 -15.38 14.67
C ARG A 268 9.88 -13.89 14.40
N CYS A 269 8.78 -13.24 14.03
CA CYS A 269 8.72 -11.79 13.86
C CYS A 269 7.26 -11.34 13.96
N SER A 270 6.98 -10.06 13.76
CA SER A 270 5.63 -9.58 13.51
C SER A 270 5.45 -9.20 12.05
N ALA A 271 4.21 -9.20 11.59
CA ALA A 271 3.85 -8.79 10.23
C ALA A 271 2.64 -7.87 10.20
N LYS A 272 2.60 -6.99 9.19
CA LYS A 272 1.41 -6.22 8.80
C LYS A 272 1.01 -6.62 7.39
N ILE A 273 -0.26 -6.95 7.21
CA ILE A 273 -0.85 -7.24 5.88
C ILE A 273 -1.61 -6.03 5.32
N ARG A 274 -1.67 -4.94 6.07
CA ARG A 274 -2.26 -3.64 5.70
C ARG A 274 -1.56 -2.51 6.46
N TYR A 275 -1.45 -1.35 5.85
CA TYR A 275 -0.74 -0.20 6.38
C TYR A 275 -1.12 0.17 7.83
N ARG A 276 -2.41 0.29 8.15
CA ARG A 276 -2.88 0.73 9.48
C ARG A 276 -3.15 -0.40 10.46
N GLN A 277 -2.76 -1.63 10.13
CA GLN A 277 -2.89 -2.76 11.02
C GLN A 277 -1.85 -2.69 12.14
N PRO A 278 -2.17 -3.04 13.38
CA PRO A 278 -1.17 -3.34 14.40
C PRO A 278 -0.30 -4.51 13.99
N ASP A 279 0.90 -4.60 14.55
CA ASP A 279 1.79 -5.73 14.37
C ASP A 279 1.10 -7.03 14.80
N GLN A 280 1.27 -8.09 14.01
CA GLN A 280 0.70 -9.42 14.25
C GLN A 280 1.81 -10.44 14.34
N GLU A 281 1.90 -11.15 15.47
CA GLU A 281 2.92 -12.17 15.69
C GLU A 281 2.79 -13.31 14.69
N CYS A 282 3.92 -13.71 14.12
CA CYS A 282 3.96 -14.75 13.10
C CYS A 282 5.29 -15.52 13.07
N THR A 283 5.26 -16.63 12.38
CA THR A 283 6.46 -17.39 11.97
C THR A 283 6.59 -17.31 10.46
N VAL A 284 7.75 -16.89 9.98
CA VAL A 284 8.14 -16.95 8.57
C VAL A 284 8.98 -18.20 8.34
N THR A 285 8.69 -18.95 7.30
CA THR A 285 9.44 -20.14 6.88
C THR A 285 9.79 -20.04 5.41
N VAL A 286 11.07 -20.19 5.08
CA VAL A 286 11.56 -20.30 3.71
C VAL A 286 11.17 -21.68 3.16
N THR A 287 10.65 -21.73 1.94
CA THR A 287 10.28 -22.95 1.23
C THR A 287 11.03 -23.04 -0.10
N GLU A 288 10.87 -24.12 -0.83
CA GLU A 288 11.47 -24.28 -2.17
C GLU A 288 10.92 -23.27 -3.20
N THR A 289 9.69 -22.78 -3.01
CA THR A 289 8.97 -21.91 -3.94
C THR A 289 8.77 -20.49 -3.43
N GLY A 290 9.34 -20.14 -2.27
CA GLY A 290 9.16 -18.81 -1.67
C GLY A 290 9.08 -18.84 -0.15
N TYR A 291 8.06 -18.23 0.41
CA TYR A 291 7.90 -18.07 1.86
C TYR A 291 6.47 -18.35 2.29
N VAL A 292 6.35 -19.01 3.43
CA VAL A 292 5.08 -19.19 4.15
C VAL A 292 5.11 -18.34 5.41
N ILE A 293 4.09 -17.50 5.61
CA ILE A 293 3.90 -16.69 6.82
C ILE A 293 2.68 -17.24 7.55
N ARG A 294 2.86 -17.73 8.78
CA ARG A 294 1.81 -18.24 9.66
C ARG A 294 1.64 -17.34 10.86
N PHE A 295 0.47 -16.80 11.02
CA PHE A 295 0.09 -15.95 12.16
C PHE A 295 -0.33 -16.81 13.34
N ASP A 296 -0.09 -16.32 14.56
CA ASP A 296 -0.55 -16.96 15.79
C ASP A 296 -2.07 -16.85 15.90
N ASP A 297 -2.63 -15.68 15.56
CA ASP A 297 -4.05 -15.42 15.51
C ASP A 297 -4.56 -15.28 14.07
N ALA A 298 -5.81 -15.67 13.83
CA ALA A 298 -6.41 -15.52 12.50
C ALA A 298 -6.51 -14.06 12.09
N GLN A 299 -6.05 -13.75 10.89
CA GLN A 299 -6.03 -12.42 10.32
C GLN A 299 -7.24 -12.20 9.41
N ARG A 300 -7.88 -11.03 9.60
CA ARG A 300 -9.05 -10.66 8.81
C ARG A 300 -8.65 -10.13 7.44
N ALA A 301 -9.27 -10.67 6.41
CA ALA A 301 -9.21 -10.19 5.02
C ALA A 301 -7.78 -10.09 4.47
N ILE A 302 -7.00 -11.17 4.60
CA ILE A 302 -5.73 -11.31 3.89
C ILE A 302 -6.02 -11.17 2.38
N THR A 303 -5.34 -10.24 1.71
CA THR A 303 -5.71 -9.83 0.35
C THR A 303 -4.56 -10.03 -0.62
N PRO A 304 -4.66 -10.93 -1.61
CA PRO A 304 -3.69 -11.06 -2.69
C PRO A 304 -3.46 -9.72 -3.42
N GLY A 305 -2.18 -9.42 -3.70
CA GLY A 305 -1.75 -8.14 -4.28
C GLY A 305 -1.36 -7.07 -3.24
N GLN A 306 -1.82 -7.18 -1.99
CA GLN A 306 -1.28 -6.36 -0.89
C GLN A 306 0.06 -6.91 -0.43
N SER A 307 0.79 -6.16 0.40
CA SER A 307 2.07 -6.63 0.94
C SER A 307 1.93 -7.16 2.36
N ALA A 308 2.66 -8.25 2.63
CA ALA A 308 3.01 -8.67 3.99
C ALA A 308 4.37 -8.04 4.34
N VAL A 309 4.39 -7.11 5.29
CA VAL A 309 5.60 -6.38 5.71
C VAL A 309 6.02 -6.88 7.08
N LEU A 310 7.28 -7.28 7.19
CA LEU A 310 7.85 -7.98 8.35
C LEU A 310 8.62 -7.03 9.25
N TYR A 311 8.45 -7.20 10.54
CA TYR A 311 9.08 -6.35 11.56
C TYR A 311 9.70 -7.19 12.68
N LYS A 312 10.81 -6.69 13.20
CA LYS A 312 11.35 -7.12 14.47
C LYS A 312 11.51 -5.89 15.35
N ASP A 313 10.69 -5.80 16.39
CA ASP A 313 10.53 -4.59 17.19
C ASP A 313 10.19 -3.38 16.29
N ASP A 314 11.02 -2.33 16.29
CA ASP A 314 10.85 -1.16 15.42
C ASP A 314 11.48 -1.32 14.04
N GLU A 315 12.28 -2.37 13.80
CA GLU A 315 12.96 -2.56 12.52
C GLU A 315 12.05 -3.20 11.49
N CYS A 316 11.88 -2.55 10.34
CA CYS A 316 11.29 -3.14 9.15
C CYS A 316 12.33 -4.04 8.47
N LEU A 317 12.08 -5.34 8.45
CA LEU A 317 12.99 -6.32 7.84
C LEU A 317 12.89 -6.34 6.32
N GLY A 318 11.70 -6.04 5.80
CA GLY A 318 11.33 -6.15 4.39
C GLY A 318 9.90 -6.62 4.22
N GLY A 319 9.56 -7.14 3.04
CA GLY A 319 8.23 -7.68 2.79
C GLY A 319 8.05 -8.18 1.37
N GLY A 320 6.95 -8.87 1.13
CA GLY A 320 6.60 -9.46 -0.16
C GLY A 320 5.12 -9.26 -0.49
N VAL A 321 4.79 -9.43 -1.77
CA VAL A 321 3.39 -9.38 -2.23
C VAL A 321 2.69 -10.67 -1.81
N ILE A 322 1.52 -10.55 -1.21
CA ILE A 322 0.65 -11.67 -0.85
C ILE A 322 0.12 -12.30 -2.14
N GLU A 323 0.41 -13.57 -2.37
CA GLU A 323 -0.07 -14.31 -3.54
C GLU A 323 -1.23 -15.23 -3.20
N THR A 324 -1.07 -16.01 -2.15
CA THR A 324 -2.06 -17.03 -1.77
C THR A 324 -2.45 -16.89 -0.30
N VAL A 325 -3.72 -17.09 -0.02
CA VAL A 325 -4.26 -17.18 1.35
C VAL A 325 -4.39 -18.65 1.72
N ILE A 326 -3.77 -19.05 2.83
CA ILE A 326 -3.78 -20.44 3.31
C ILE A 326 -4.42 -20.55 4.69
N ASN A 327 -4.89 -21.75 5.02
CA ASN A 327 -5.52 -22.05 6.32
C ASN A 327 -6.70 -21.09 6.63
N ARG A 328 -7.62 -20.94 5.68
CA ARG A 328 -8.89 -20.22 5.92
C ARG A 328 -9.64 -20.89 7.07
N VAL A 329 -10.24 -20.08 7.96
CA VAL A 329 -11.02 -20.56 9.11
C VAL A 329 -12.28 -21.28 8.63
N GLU A 330 -12.90 -20.77 7.57
CA GLU A 330 -14.04 -21.40 6.90
C GLU A 330 -13.81 -21.49 5.40
N LYS A 331 -14.18 -22.61 4.79
CA LYS A 331 -14.14 -22.82 3.35
C LYS A 331 -15.44 -22.33 2.72
N LEU A 332 -15.31 -21.68 1.59
CA LEU A 332 -16.46 -21.32 0.74
C LEU A 332 -16.91 -22.55 -0.06
N ALA A 333 -18.19 -22.59 -0.44
CA ALA A 333 -18.70 -23.65 -1.29
C ALA A 333 -17.97 -23.63 -2.64
N SER A 334 -17.51 -24.81 -3.08
CA SER A 334 -16.80 -24.99 -4.34
C SER A 334 -17.76 -25.03 -5.54
#